data_740d8f50d3fee61034f30c9d08181514
#
_entry.id   740d8f50d3fee61034f30c9d08181514
#
_cell.length_a   1.000
_cell.length_b   1.000
_cell.length_c   1.000
_cell.angle_alpha   90.00
_cell.angle_beta   90.00
_cell.angle_gamma   90.00
#
_symmetry.space_group_name_H-M   'P 1'
#
loop_
_entity.id
_entity.type
_entity.pdbx_description
1 polymer ?
#
loop_
_entity_poly.entity_id
_entity_poly.type
_entity_poly.pdbx_seq_one_letter_code
_entity_poly.pdbx_strand_id
1 'polypeptide(L)'
;MIDHLAHPRGIAADELRRHNLSTVLEAIHLAGAVSRADLTARTGLNRSTIRGLLAELIELGLIVEDSVATKTSPGRPSSVARARSTGAVALAVELEVDYTVVATVGLGGHIFDTARASNPSPDAPPDTVVALLRELAAPLLAALPSGSVLIGAGVAAAGLVRRSDGFLAVSPNRGWRDAPLGSMIADALGIAHVSVSNEADVSVLA
;
A
#
# COMPACT_ATOMS: atom_id res chain seq x y z
N MET A 1 -26.79 -8.79 40.21
CA MET A 1 -25.59 -8.24 39.52
C MET A 1 -25.28 -9.21 38.40
N ILE A 2 -25.84 -8.97 37.21
CA ILE A 2 -25.72 -9.86 36.05
C ILE A 2 -24.73 -9.21 35.11
N ASP A 3 -23.59 -9.86 34.98
CA ASP A 3 -22.46 -9.49 34.18
C ASP A 3 -22.86 -9.54 32.70
N HIS A 4 -22.74 -8.44 31.97
CA HIS A 4 -22.97 -8.37 30.52
C HIS A 4 -21.81 -9.03 29.81
N LEU A 5 -21.91 -10.32 29.55
CA LEU A 5 -21.05 -11.04 28.61
C LEU A 5 -21.23 -10.44 27.21
N ALA A 6 -20.23 -9.68 26.78
CA ALA A 6 -20.12 -9.20 25.40
C ALA A 6 -20.20 -10.41 24.46
N HIS A 7 -21.18 -10.39 23.55
CA HIS A 7 -21.48 -11.51 22.66
C HIS A 7 -20.35 -11.72 21.65
N PRO A 8 -19.74 -12.91 21.55
CA PRO A 8 -18.67 -13.21 20.59
C PRO A 8 -19.09 -13.08 19.12
N ARG A 9 -20.39 -12.97 18.84
CA ARG A 9 -20.95 -12.80 17.50
C ARG A 9 -20.64 -11.43 16.84
N GLY A 10 -20.44 -10.36 17.61
CA GLY A 10 -20.12 -9.04 17.08
C GLY A 10 -18.71 -8.97 16.49
N ILE A 11 -17.72 -9.54 17.18
CA ILE A 11 -16.30 -9.51 16.75
C ILE A 11 -16.12 -10.26 15.42
N ALA A 12 -16.73 -11.45 15.28
CA ALA A 12 -16.66 -12.24 14.05
C ALA A 12 -17.35 -11.52 12.85
N ALA A 13 -18.43 -10.77 13.09
CA ALA A 13 -19.10 -9.99 12.03
C ALA A 13 -18.27 -8.79 11.56
N ASP A 14 -17.61 -8.10 12.49
CA ASP A 14 -16.73 -6.97 12.19
C ASP A 14 -15.43 -7.42 11.49
N GLU A 15 -14.88 -8.56 11.85
CA GLU A 15 -13.73 -9.15 11.19
C GLU A 15 -14.08 -9.57 9.76
N LEU A 16 -15.22 -10.24 9.55
CA LEU A 16 -15.70 -10.59 8.22
C LEU A 16 -15.96 -9.35 7.36
N ARG A 17 -16.53 -8.30 7.95
CA ARG A 17 -16.76 -7.03 7.25
C ARG A 17 -15.45 -6.39 6.82
N ARG A 18 -14.46 -6.29 7.70
CA ARG A 18 -13.12 -5.76 7.39
C ARG A 18 -12.43 -6.59 6.30
N HIS A 19 -12.52 -7.90 6.38
CA HIS A 19 -12.00 -8.79 5.34
C HIS A 19 -12.65 -8.51 3.99
N ASN A 20 -13.97 -8.42 3.94
CA ASN A 20 -14.69 -8.13 2.69
C ASN A 20 -14.36 -6.73 2.13
N LEU A 21 -14.20 -5.71 2.99
CA LEU A 21 -13.75 -4.37 2.58
C LEU A 21 -12.36 -4.43 1.95
N SER A 22 -11.40 -5.13 2.57
CA SER A 22 -10.05 -5.32 2.04
C SER A 22 -10.07 -6.03 0.70
N THR A 23 -10.83 -7.11 0.57
CA THR A 23 -10.96 -7.89 -0.67
C THR A 23 -11.52 -7.03 -1.82
N VAL A 24 -12.56 -6.23 -1.55
CA VAL A 24 -13.15 -5.34 -2.57
C VAL A 24 -12.18 -4.21 -2.94
N LEU A 25 -11.51 -3.60 -1.96
CA LEU A 25 -10.54 -2.54 -2.20
C LEU A 25 -9.33 -3.05 -3.00
N GLU A 26 -8.82 -4.23 -2.68
CA GLU A 26 -7.74 -4.89 -3.42
C GLU A 26 -8.13 -5.15 -4.87
N ALA A 27 -9.33 -5.69 -5.12
CA ALA A 27 -9.82 -5.91 -6.46
C ALA A 27 -9.93 -4.62 -7.30
N ILE A 28 -10.29 -3.48 -6.66
CA ILE A 28 -10.34 -2.17 -7.30
C ILE A 28 -8.92 -1.62 -7.51
N HIS A 29 -8.04 -1.78 -6.51
CA HIS A 29 -6.65 -1.33 -6.57
C HIS A 29 -5.91 -1.96 -7.76
N LEU A 30 -5.99 -3.28 -7.89
CA LEU A 30 -5.29 -4.04 -8.93
C LEU A 30 -5.88 -3.81 -10.34
N ALA A 31 -7.18 -3.59 -10.46
CA ALA A 31 -7.83 -3.43 -11.76
C ALA A 31 -7.92 -1.97 -12.22
N GLY A 32 -7.65 -1.00 -11.35
CA GLY A 32 -7.79 0.45 -11.60
C GLY A 32 -9.26 0.89 -11.72
N ALA A 33 -10.11 0.15 -12.43
CA ALA A 33 -11.53 0.44 -12.61
C ALA A 33 -12.35 -0.85 -12.74
N VAL A 34 -13.40 -1.03 -11.91
CA VAL A 34 -14.18 -2.27 -11.84
C VAL A 34 -15.67 -1.98 -11.75
N SER A 35 -16.48 -2.71 -12.54
CA SER A 35 -17.95 -2.64 -12.42
C SER A 35 -18.43 -3.42 -11.18
N ARG A 36 -19.63 -3.08 -10.68
CA ARG A 36 -20.27 -3.84 -9.59
C ARG A 36 -20.52 -5.30 -9.96
N ALA A 37 -20.79 -5.59 -11.25
CA ALA A 37 -20.99 -6.95 -11.74
C ALA A 37 -19.69 -7.77 -11.66
N ASP A 38 -18.57 -7.16 -12.08
CA ASP A 38 -17.25 -7.80 -12.02
C ASP A 38 -16.80 -8.02 -10.58
N LEU A 39 -17.05 -7.06 -9.69
CA LEU A 39 -16.78 -7.24 -8.25
C LEU A 39 -17.58 -8.42 -7.68
N THR A 40 -18.88 -8.52 -8.02
CA THR A 40 -19.71 -9.68 -7.61
C THR A 40 -19.12 -11.00 -8.14
N ALA A 41 -18.69 -11.03 -9.40
CA ALA A 41 -18.11 -12.22 -10.02
C ALA A 41 -16.75 -12.62 -9.39
N ARG A 42 -15.89 -11.64 -9.11
CA ARG A 42 -14.54 -11.86 -8.55
C ARG A 42 -14.56 -12.26 -7.09
N THR A 43 -15.42 -11.63 -6.28
CA THR A 43 -15.43 -11.82 -4.82
C THR A 43 -16.43 -12.89 -4.36
N GLY A 44 -17.39 -13.30 -5.20
CA GLY A 44 -18.49 -14.18 -4.82
C GLY A 44 -19.51 -13.53 -3.88
N LEU A 45 -19.35 -12.25 -3.54
CA LEU A 45 -20.28 -11.52 -2.66
C LEU A 45 -21.55 -11.15 -3.43
N ASN A 46 -22.68 -11.12 -2.73
CA ASN A 46 -23.93 -10.71 -3.34
C ASN A 46 -23.98 -9.20 -3.62
N ARG A 47 -24.89 -8.79 -4.54
CA ARG A 47 -25.01 -7.38 -5.01
C ARG A 47 -25.31 -6.39 -3.90
N SER A 48 -26.09 -6.77 -2.87
CA SER A 48 -26.41 -5.86 -1.75
C SER A 48 -25.20 -5.63 -0.86
N THR A 49 -24.39 -6.67 -0.61
CA THR A 49 -23.13 -6.57 0.12
C THR A 49 -22.13 -5.69 -0.63
N ILE A 50 -21.90 -5.93 -1.92
CA ILE A 50 -21.01 -5.08 -2.75
C ILE A 50 -21.45 -3.62 -2.69
N ARG A 51 -22.76 -3.33 -2.82
CA ARG A 51 -23.25 -1.96 -2.72
C ARG A 51 -22.94 -1.31 -1.37
N GLY A 52 -23.12 -2.03 -0.27
CA GLY A 52 -22.82 -1.54 1.08
C GLY A 52 -21.33 -1.28 1.29
N LEU A 53 -20.47 -2.19 0.81
CA LEU A 53 -19.00 -2.06 0.91
C LEU A 53 -18.48 -0.89 0.06
N LEU A 54 -18.99 -0.71 -1.16
CA LEU A 54 -18.62 0.44 -2.01
C LEU A 54 -19.02 1.77 -1.37
N ALA A 55 -20.23 1.85 -0.78
CA ALA A 55 -20.66 3.06 -0.08
C ALA A 55 -19.70 3.42 1.06
N GLU A 56 -19.28 2.44 1.85
CA GLU A 56 -18.33 2.63 2.94
C GLU A 56 -16.93 3.05 2.42
N LEU A 57 -16.43 2.43 1.35
CA LEU A 57 -15.16 2.82 0.74
C LEU A 57 -15.18 4.24 0.16
N ILE A 58 -16.34 4.69 -0.34
CA ILE A 58 -16.55 6.08 -0.79
C ILE A 58 -16.54 7.03 0.43
N GLU A 59 -17.21 6.68 1.50
CA GLU A 59 -17.25 7.46 2.75
C GLU A 59 -15.85 7.61 3.36
N LEU A 60 -15.05 6.54 3.31
CA LEU A 60 -13.63 6.54 3.71
C LEU A 60 -12.73 7.33 2.73
N GLY A 61 -13.26 7.77 1.59
CA GLY A 61 -12.49 8.52 0.59
C GLY A 61 -11.46 7.68 -0.17
N LEU A 62 -11.60 6.35 -0.17
CA LEU A 62 -10.66 5.43 -0.81
C LEU A 62 -10.99 5.16 -2.28
N ILE A 63 -12.25 5.31 -2.67
CA ILE A 63 -12.71 5.10 -4.05
C ILE A 63 -13.69 6.21 -4.48
N VAL A 64 -13.92 6.28 -5.78
CA VAL A 64 -15.00 7.06 -6.39
C VAL A 64 -15.83 6.17 -7.32
N GLU A 65 -17.12 6.45 -7.50
CA GLU A 65 -17.94 5.81 -8.52
C GLU A 65 -18.24 6.79 -9.64
N ASP A 66 -17.89 6.42 -10.86
CA ASP A 66 -18.20 7.14 -12.08
C ASP A 66 -19.33 6.44 -12.84
N SER A 67 -20.27 7.20 -13.37
CA SER A 67 -21.24 6.69 -14.33
C SER A 67 -20.59 6.66 -15.72
N VAL A 68 -20.16 5.48 -16.18
CA VAL A 68 -19.64 5.34 -17.53
C VAL A 68 -20.82 5.13 -18.48
N ALA A 69 -21.09 6.14 -19.32
CA ALA A 69 -21.96 5.98 -20.47
C ALA A 69 -21.22 5.09 -21.52
N THR A 70 -21.43 3.80 -21.45
CA THR A 70 -20.97 2.89 -22.52
C THR A 70 -21.81 3.14 -23.77
N LYS A 71 -21.21 3.72 -24.81
CA LYS A 71 -21.83 4.04 -26.10
C LYS A 71 -22.27 2.80 -26.94
N THR A 72 -22.12 1.58 -26.44
CA THR A 72 -22.21 0.35 -27.24
C THR A 72 -23.31 -0.64 -26.84
N SER A 73 -24.18 -0.34 -25.89
CA SER A 73 -25.31 -1.22 -25.56
C SER A 73 -26.54 -0.42 -25.11
N PRO A 74 -27.76 -0.75 -25.55
CA PRO A 74 -28.98 -0.20 -25.02
C PRO A 74 -29.21 -0.76 -23.61
N GLY A 75 -28.79 -0.03 -22.58
CA GLY A 75 -28.95 -0.35 -21.16
C GLY A 75 -28.58 0.85 -20.28
N ARG A 76 -29.05 0.82 -19.01
CA ARG A 76 -28.69 1.83 -18.02
C ARG A 76 -27.16 1.84 -17.84
N PRO A 77 -26.49 3.03 -17.85
CA PRO A 77 -25.05 3.13 -17.60
C PRO A 77 -24.67 2.35 -16.35
N SER A 78 -23.72 1.43 -16.44
CA SER A 78 -23.19 0.74 -15.27
C SER A 78 -22.20 1.67 -14.57
N SER A 79 -22.35 1.87 -13.25
CA SER A 79 -21.36 2.58 -12.47
C SER A 79 -20.09 1.73 -12.33
N VAL A 80 -18.94 2.39 -12.42
CA VAL A 80 -17.62 1.80 -12.28
C VAL A 80 -16.94 2.40 -11.06
N ALA A 81 -16.48 1.55 -10.15
CA ALA A 81 -15.69 1.95 -9.00
C ALA A 81 -14.21 2.10 -9.42
N ARG A 82 -13.58 3.20 -9.02
CA ARG A 82 -12.16 3.49 -9.24
C ARG A 82 -11.47 3.81 -7.93
N ALA A 83 -10.21 3.41 -7.79
CA ALA A 83 -9.37 3.83 -6.70
C ALA A 83 -9.18 5.37 -6.74
N ARG A 84 -9.29 6.02 -5.59
CA ARG A 84 -8.90 7.41 -5.40
C ARG A 84 -7.43 7.44 -4.99
N SER A 85 -6.55 7.86 -5.88
CA SER A 85 -5.10 7.79 -5.67
C SER A 85 -4.62 8.51 -4.41
N THR A 86 -5.28 9.60 -4.01
CA THR A 86 -4.97 10.36 -2.79
C THR A 86 -5.57 9.77 -1.52
N GLY A 87 -6.49 8.81 -1.62
CA GLY A 87 -7.18 8.22 -0.46
C GLY A 87 -6.25 7.46 0.48
N ALA A 88 -5.26 6.78 -0.09
CA ALA A 88 -4.14 6.20 0.64
C ALA A 88 -2.89 6.25 -0.23
N VAL A 89 -1.78 6.71 0.34
CA VAL A 89 -0.47 6.85 -0.32
C VAL A 89 0.57 6.10 0.50
N ALA A 90 1.45 5.37 -0.16
CA ALA A 90 2.61 4.74 0.44
C ALA A 90 3.90 5.28 -0.19
N LEU A 91 4.99 5.22 0.56
CA LEU A 91 6.34 5.29 -0.03
C LEU A 91 6.73 3.90 -0.53
N ALA A 92 7.12 3.81 -1.78
CA ALA A 92 7.80 2.65 -2.34
C ALA A 92 9.29 2.95 -2.41
N VAL A 93 10.09 2.08 -1.83
CA VAL A 93 11.54 2.25 -1.71
C VAL A 93 12.24 1.03 -2.27
N GLU A 94 13.24 1.27 -3.12
CA GLU A 94 14.16 0.25 -3.63
C GLU A 94 15.57 0.59 -3.17
N LEU A 95 16.18 -0.33 -2.42
CA LEU A 95 17.54 -0.21 -1.90
C LEU A 95 18.49 -1.11 -2.67
N GLU A 96 18.97 -0.64 -3.80
CA GLU A 96 20.00 -1.31 -4.61
C GLU A 96 21.42 -1.02 -4.11
N VAL A 97 22.40 -1.82 -4.53
CA VAL A 97 23.80 -1.65 -4.11
C VAL A 97 24.33 -0.28 -4.51
N ASP A 98 24.06 0.14 -5.75
CA ASP A 98 24.63 1.36 -6.35
C ASP A 98 23.73 2.59 -6.18
N TYR A 99 22.42 2.39 -5.94
CA TYR A 99 21.45 3.49 -5.88
C TYR A 99 20.30 3.20 -4.92
N THR A 100 19.61 4.26 -4.56
CA THR A 100 18.33 4.24 -3.83
C THR A 100 17.28 4.95 -4.67
N VAL A 101 16.09 4.33 -4.79
CA VAL A 101 14.91 4.92 -5.41
C VAL A 101 13.81 5.06 -4.37
N VAL A 102 13.11 6.18 -4.42
CA VAL A 102 11.92 6.45 -3.60
C VAL A 102 10.82 6.96 -4.50
N ALA A 103 9.63 6.42 -4.38
CA ALA A 103 8.44 6.90 -5.08
C ALA A 103 7.27 7.07 -4.11
N THR A 104 6.41 8.05 -4.38
CA THR A 104 5.09 8.17 -3.73
C THR A 104 4.04 7.50 -4.60
N VAL A 105 3.38 6.48 -4.06
CA VAL A 105 2.44 5.63 -4.80
C VAL A 105 1.09 5.66 -4.12
N GLY A 106 0.06 6.04 -4.85
CA GLY A 106 -1.32 6.07 -4.40
C GLY A 106 -2.11 4.81 -4.74
N LEU A 107 -3.32 4.72 -4.19
CA LEU A 107 -4.26 3.66 -4.55
C LEU A 107 -4.45 3.58 -6.08
N GLY A 108 -4.57 2.35 -6.59
CA GLY A 108 -4.65 2.06 -8.02
C GLY A 108 -3.30 2.09 -8.72
N GLY A 109 -2.18 2.11 -7.97
CA GLY A 109 -0.82 2.10 -8.52
C GLY A 109 -0.37 3.44 -9.13
N HIS A 110 -1.07 4.55 -8.83
CA HIS A 110 -0.71 5.87 -9.35
C HIS A 110 0.59 6.37 -8.71
N ILE A 111 1.64 6.55 -9.50
CA ILE A 111 2.90 7.16 -9.05
C ILE A 111 2.75 8.67 -9.16
N PHE A 112 2.84 9.38 -8.03
CA PHE A 112 2.80 10.84 -8.00
C PHE A 112 4.15 11.43 -8.43
N ASP A 113 5.23 10.92 -7.83
CA ASP A 113 6.58 11.37 -8.13
C ASP A 113 7.62 10.32 -7.71
N THR A 114 8.85 10.45 -8.24
CA THR A 114 9.95 9.53 -8.01
C THR A 114 11.26 10.29 -7.89
N ALA A 115 12.09 9.92 -6.93
CA ALA A 115 13.45 10.40 -6.77
C ALA A 115 14.43 9.24 -6.76
N ARG A 116 15.61 9.46 -7.34
CA ARG A 116 16.71 8.48 -7.38
C ARG A 116 18.03 9.16 -7.12
N ALA A 117 18.88 8.53 -6.33
CA ALA A 117 20.28 8.95 -6.17
C ALA A 117 21.22 7.75 -6.10
N SER A 118 22.47 7.95 -6.48
CA SER A 118 23.52 6.97 -6.24
C SER A 118 23.83 6.89 -4.75
N ASN A 119 24.07 5.69 -4.25
CA ASN A 119 24.56 5.49 -2.89
C ASN A 119 26.00 6.05 -2.77
N PRO A 120 26.41 6.53 -1.60
CA PRO A 120 27.75 7.08 -1.41
C PRO A 120 28.89 6.11 -1.73
N SER A 121 28.67 4.82 -1.41
CA SER A 121 29.52 3.70 -1.85
C SER A 121 28.69 2.40 -1.78
N PRO A 122 29.11 1.33 -2.48
CA PRO A 122 28.43 0.03 -2.43
C PRO A 122 28.36 -0.58 -1.02
N ASP A 123 29.35 -0.29 -0.19
CA ASP A 123 29.50 -0.72 1.20
C ASP A 123 29.09 0.32 2.24
N ALA A 124 28.43 1.41 1.80
CA ALA A 124 27.92 2.43 2.71
C ALA A 124 27.07 1.80 3.83
N PRO A 125 27.29 2.18 5.11
CA PRO A 125 26.55 1.60 6.22
C PRO A 125 25.04 1.93 6.16
N PRO A 126 24.18 1.09 6.78
CA PRO A 126 22.72 1.28 6.74
C PRO A 126 22.27 2.68 7.09
N ASP A 127 22.83 3.29 8.15
CA ASP A 127 22.50 4.66 8.61
C ASP A 127 22.70 5.71 7.51
N THR A 128 23.79 5.59 6.75
CA THR A 128 24.09 6.50 5.65
C THR A 128 23.07 6.38 4.52
N VAL A 129 22.66 5.15 4.18
CA VAL A 129 21.66 4.91 3.13
C VAL A 129 20.26 5.33 3.58
N VAL A 130 19.92 5.12 4.85
CA VAL A 130 18.65 5.58 5.44
C VAL A 130 18.60 7.12 5.50
N ALA A 131 19.73 7.80 5.76
CA ALA A 131 19.80 9.26 5.69
C ALA A 131 19.54 9.75 4.27
N LEU A 132 20.15 9.15 3.25
CA LEU A 132 19.91 9.46 1.83
C LEU A 132 18.44 9.21 1.47
N LEU A 133 17.84 8.09 1.90
CA LEU A 133 16.44 7.78 1.69
C LEU A 133 15.54 8.90 2.25
N ARG A 134 15.82 9.38 3.46
CA ARG A 134 15.06 10.49 4.07
C ARG A 134 15.18 11.77 3.24
N GLU A 135 16.36 12.09 2.74
CA GLU A 135 16.58 13.28 1.89
C GLU A 135 15.78 13.18 0.58
N LEU A 136 15.72 11.99 -0.03
CA LEU A 136 14.92 11.74 -1.23
C LEU A 136 13.42 11.79 -0.95
N ALA A 137 12.98 11.24 0.17
CA ALA A 137 11.56 11.16 0.52
C ALA A 137 10.95 12.53 0.89
N ALA A 138 11.70 13.40 1.55
CA ALA A 138 11.18 14.65 2.09
C ALA A 138 10.50 15.54 1.05
N PRO A 139 11.12 15.86 -0.12
CA PRO A 139 10.46 16.67 -1.16
C PRO A 139 9.25 15.96 -1.77
N LEU A 140 9.30 14.65 -1.96
CA LEU A 140 8.18 13.88 -2.52
C LEU A 140 6.95 13.91 -1.60
N LEU A 141 7.16 13.77 -0.29
CA LEU A 141 6.10 13.86 0.71
C LEU A 141 5.52 15.26 0.79
N ALA A 142 6.37 16.29 0.71
CA ALA A 142 5.93 17.70 0.71
C ALA A 142 5.13 18.08 -0.54
N ALA A 143 5.36 17.41 -1.67
CA ALA A 143 4.67 17.64 -2.94
C ALA A 143 3.35 16.88 -3.09
N LEU A 144 3.00 16.00 -2.14
CA LEU A 144 1.74 15.24 -2.20
C LEU A 144 0.53 16.18 -2.27
N PRO A 145 -0.49 15.86 -3.09
CA PRO A 145 -1.73 16.62 -3.14
C PRO A 145 -2.38 16.76 -1.76
N SER A 146 -3.00 17.91 -1.52
CA SER A 146 -3.74 18.15 -0.27
C SER A 146 -4.81 17.07 -0.04
N GLY A 147 -4.89 16.58 1.18
CA GLY A 147 -5.79 15.51 1.57
C GLY A 147 -5.28 14.09 1.27
N SER A 148 -4.04 13.94 0.80
CA SER A 148 -3.39 12.62 0.73
C SER A 148 -3.13 12.06 2.13
N VAL A 149 -3.37 10.75 2.30
CA VAL A 149 -3.15 10.04 3.56
C VAL A 149 -1.98 9.08 3.39
N LEU A 150 -0.84 9.42 3.99
CA LEU A 150 0.33 8.51 4.02
C LEU A 150 0.07 7.37 5.01
N ILE A 151 0.07 6.13 4.51
CA ILE A 151 -0.24 4.93 5.30
C ILE A 151 1.00 4.14 5.74
N GLY A 152 2.16 4.36 5.11
CA GLY A 152 3.39 3.65 5.45
C GLY A 152 4.40 3.64 4.31
N ALA A 153 5.39 2.76 4.44
CA ALA A 153 6.41 2.51 3.41
C ALA A 153 6.59 1.01 3.14
N GLY A 154 6.71 0.65 1.87
CA GLY A 154 7.17 -0.64 1.40
C GLY A 154 8.59 -0.54 0.87
N VAL A 155 9.49 -1.38 1.35
CA VAL A 155 10.92 -1.35 1.05
C VAL A 155 11.35 -2.68 0.44
N ALA A 156 11.91 -2.63 -0.75
CA ALA A 156 12.61 -3.75 -1.38
C ALA A 156 14.12 -3.63 -1.09
N ALA A 157 14.72 -4.66 -0.52
CA ALA A 157 16.14 -4.69 -0.22
C ALA A 157 16.74 -6.07 -0.55
N ALA A 158 17.92 -6.08 -1.17
CA ALA A 158 18.64 -7.32 -1.43
C ALA A 158 19.17 -7.93 -0.12
N GLY A 159 18.76 -9.16 0.19
CA GLY A 159 19.24 -9.88 1.36
C GLY A 159 18.20 -10.74 2.05
N LEU A 160 18.60 -11.35 3.16
CA LEU A 160 17.71 -12.16 4.00
C LEU A 160 16.98 -11.26 5.00
N VAL A 161 15.70 -11.05 4.76
CA VAL A 161 14.85 -10.16 5.56
C VAL A 161 13.86 -10.97 6.40
N ARG A 162 13.73 -10.63 7.67
CA ARG A 162 12.65 -11.11 8.54
C ARG A 162 11.44 -10.19 8.38
N ARG A 163 10.38 -10.69 7.73
CA ARG A 163 9.20 -9.90 7.35
C ARG A 163 8.43 -9.29 8.53
N SER A 164 8.47 -9.93 9.72
CA SER A 164 7.66 -9.51 10.87
C SER A 164 8.04 -8.13 11.41
N ASP A 165 9.29 -7.70 11.25
CA ASP A 165 9.83 -6.45 11.79
C ASP A 165 10.81 -5.74 10.84
N GLY A 166 11.02 -6.27 9.64
CA GLY A 166 11.91 -5.69 8.65
C GLY A 166 13.40 -5.80 9.04
N PHE A 167 13.77 -6.77 9.88
CA PHE A 167 15.15 -7.01 10.25
C PHE A 167 15.92 -7.68 9.10
N LEU A 168 16.97 -7.01 8.63
CA LEU A 168 17.88 -7.53 7.61
C LEU A 168 18.99 -8.33 8.28
N ALA A 169 18.92 -9.65 8.22
CA ALA A 169 19.92 -10.51 8.82
C ALA A 169 21.25 -10.45 8.07
N VAL A 170 21.21 -10.48 6.74
CA VAL A 170 22.40 -10.36 5.90
C VAL A 170 22.07 -9.83 4.51
N SER A 171 22.89 -8.90 4.02
CA SER A 171 22.95 -8.47 2.62
C SER A 171 24.40 -8.59 2.13
N PRO A 172 24.73 -9.70 1.47
CA PRO A 172 26.13 -9.98 1.09
C PRO A 172 26.72 -8.90 0.17
N ASN A 173 25.92 -8.41 -0.77
CA ASN A 173 26.36 -7.44 -1.77
C ASN A 173 26.67 -6.06 -1.17
N ARG A 174 26.15 -5.76 0.04
CA ARG A 174 26.38 -4.52 0.78
C ARG A 174 27.28 -4.71 2.01
N GLY A 175 27.64 -5.94 2.33
CA GLY A 175 28.35 -6.27 3.57
C GLY A 175 27.53 -6.03 4.85
N TRP A 176 26.21 -5.79 4.74
CA TRP A 176 25.35 -5.52 5.89
C TRP A 176 25.03 -6.81 6.64
N ARG A 177 25.04 -6.70 7.97
CA ARG A 177 24.62 -7.78 8.88
C ARG A 177 23.83 -7.18 10.04
N ASP A 178 22.85 -7.92 10.49
CA ASP A 178 22.08 -7.64 11.71
C ASP A 178 21.55 -6.20 11.77
N ALA A 179 21.04 -5.68 10.64
CA ALA A 179 20.49 -4.34 10.55
C ALA A 179 18.98 -4.34 10.83
N PRO A 180 18.51 -3.57 11.84
CA PRO A 180 17.07 -3.40 12.11
C PRO A 180 16.44 -2.38 11.13
N LEU A 181 16.52 -2.71 9.82
CA LEU A 181 16.24 -1.77 8.74
C LEU A 181 14.83 -1.19 8.80
N GLY A 182 13.83 -2.02 9.17
CA GLY A 182 12.45 -1.56 9.32
C GLY A 182 12.30 -0.43 10.33
N SER A 183 12.87 -0.60 11.54
CA SER A 183 12.80 0.46 12.57
C SER A 183 13.66 1.67 12.23
N MET A 184 14.86 1.48 11.64
CA MET A 184 15.71 2.59 11.21
C MET A 184 14.97 3.51 10.21
N ILE A 185 14.27 2.92 9.23
CA ILE A 185 13.47 3.68 8.24
C ILE A 185 12.24 4.31 8.90
N ALA A 186 11.55 3.58 9.79
CA ALA A 186 10.40 4.11 10.53
C ALA A 186 10.76 5.36 11.31
N ASP A 187 11.86 5.31 12.06
CA ASP A 187 12.36 6.43 12.85
C ASP A 187 12.82 7.62 11.98
N ALA A 188 13.56 7.32 10.89
CA ALA A 188 14.07 8.36 9.98
C ALA A 188 12.98 9.13 9.25
N LEU A 189 11.88 8.46 8.90
CA LEU A 189 10.76 9.04 8.17
C LEU A 189 9.59 9.49 9.07
N GLY A 190 9.59 9.10 10.34
CA GLY A 190 8.46 9.34 11.26
C GLY A 190 7.20 8.58 10.87
N ILE A 191 7.33 7.38 10.29
CA ILE A 191 6.23 6.55 9.77
C ILE A 191 6.04 5.33 10.68
N ALA A 192 4.81 5.06 11.09
CA ALA A 192 4.51 3.94 11.99
C ALA A 192 4.61 2.56 11.32
N HIS A 193 4.32 2.48 10.02
CA HIS A 193 4.25 1.21 9.30
C HIS A 193 5.31 1.15 8.19
N VAL A 194 6.32 0.32 8.38
CA VAL A 194 7.35 0.01 7.38
C VAL A 194 7.40 -1.50 7.17
N SER A 195 7.20 -1.93 5.93
CA SER A 195 7.34 -3.32 5.52
C SER A 195 8.61 -3.46 4.69
N VAL A 196 9.54 -4.31 5.09
CA VAL A 196 10.75 -4.63 4.33
C VAL A 196 10.63 -6.04 3.79
N SER A 197 10.93 -6.22 2.51
CA SER A 197 10.92 -7.52 1.83
C SER A 197 12.17 -7.68 0.98
N ASN A 198 12.50 -8.94 0.66
CA ASN A 198 13.54 -9.20 -0.33
C ASN A 198 13.07 -8.71 -1.70
N GLU A 199 13.97 -8.11 -2.49
CA GLU A 199 13.67 -7.60 -3.84
C GLU A 199 13.11 -8.68 -4.78
N ALA A 200 13.63 -9.91 -4.71
CA ALA A 200 13.14 -11.02 -5.54
C ALA A 200 11.69 -11.40 -5.20
N ASP A 201 11.28 -11.33 -3.92
CA ASP A 201 9.91 -11.58 -3.49
C ASP A 201 8.94 -10.51 -4.03
N VAL A 202 9.39 -9.26 -4.11
CA VAL A 202 8.57 -8.15 -4.62
C VAL A 202 8.42 -8.24 -6.14
N SER A 203 9.48 -8.61 -6.87
CA SER A 203 9.49 -8.75 -8.32
C SER A 203 8.55 -9.86 -8.84
N VAL A 204 8.27 -10.88 -8.03
CA VAL A 204 7.33 -11.97 -8.39
C VAL A 204 5.86 -11.52 -8.28
N LEU A 205 5.58 -10.46 -7.49
CA LEU A 205 4.23 -9.95 -7.25
C LEU A 205 3.84 -8.78 -8.18
N ALA A 206 4.77 -8.28 -9.00
CA ALA A 206 4.57 -7.19 -9.95
C ALA A 206 4.19 -7.72 -11.34
#